data_46ea4bd61dac581996097d4b56e3a1b7
#
_entry.id   46ea4bd61dac581996097d4b56e3a1b7
#
_cell.length_a   1.000
_cell.length_b   1.000
_cell.length_c   1.000
_cell.angle_alpha   90.00
_cell.angle_beta   90.00
_cell.angle_gamma   90.00
#
_symmetry.space_group_name_H-M   'P 1'
#
loop_
_entity.id
_entity.type
_entity.pdbx_description
1 polymer ?
#
loop_
_entity_poly.entity_id
_entity_poly.type
_entity_poly.pdbx_seq_one_letter_code
_entity_poly.pdbx_strand_id
1 'polypeptide(L)'
;LAERAAYFSPYYTPDIDPIPMAVALLFTPLWLWAITRKNIRGRQAVTNWAAGVTLAWALLMTLFLPWLDAAKSHAPVVLQMEAALSPELKQRLSDDLECISIANEDYRARIAWAQYSDLTLHIDDAACRYRLVQQPKNTDAPPGWTKIWQGARPRNKVEGFALLKREE
;
A
#
# COMPACT_ATOMS: atom_id res chain seq x y z
N LEU A 1 15.72 15.74 -3.34
CA LEU A 1 15.33 14.33 -3.15
C LEU A 1 14.02 14.21 -2.39
N ALA A 2 13.83 14.94 -1.28
CA ALA A 2 12.60 14.90 -0.47
C ALA A 2 11.33 15.31 -1.25
N GLU A 3 11.37 16.39 -2.03
CA GLU A 3 10.25 16.80 -2.88
C GLU A 3 9.86 15.76 -3.93
N ARG A 4 10.86 15.09 -4.51
CA ARG A 4 10.59 14.01 -5.46
C ARG A 4 10.03 12.77 -4.77
N ALA A 5 10.49 12.44 -3.59
CA ALA A 5 9.95 11.35 -2.80
C ALA A 5 8.49 11.61 -2.41
N ALA A 6 8.15 12.82 -1.96
CA ALA A 6 6.76 13.24 -1.67
C ALA A 6 5.86 13.20 -2.92
N TYR A 7 6.40 13.54 -4.09
CA TYR A 7 5.66 13.41 -5.36
C TYR A 7 5.33 11.94 -5.68
N PHE A 8 6.21 11.00 -5.34
CA PHE A 8 6.02 9.58 -5.60
C PHE A 8 5.12 8.90 -4.57
N SER A 9 5.15 9.35 -3.34
CA SER A 9 4.39 8.79 -2.24
C SER A 9 3.94 9.91 -1.27
N PRO A 10 2.85 10.64 -1.60
CA PRO A 10 2.39 11.80 -0.84
C PRO A 10 1.98 11.47 0.61
N TYR A 11 1.73 10.20 0.90
CA TYR A 11 1.33 9.71 2.24
C TYR A 11 2.49 9.05 2.99
N TYR A 12 3.70 9.01 2.40
CA TYR A 12 4.86 8.47 3.06
C TYR A 12 5.51 9.55 3.93
N THR A 13 5.34 9.41 5.21
CA THR A 13 6.19 10.11 6.18
C THR A 13 7.46 9.29 6.32
N PRO A 14 8.65 9.83 5.98
CA PRO A 14 9.90 9.09 6.17
C PRO A 14 10.12 8.89 7.67
N ASP A 15 9.70 7.74 8.15
CA ASP A 15 10.06 7.26 9.47
C ASP A 15 11.38 6.49 9.32
N ILE A 16 12.43 7.02 9.92
CA ILE A 16 13.74 6.38 9.90
C ILE A 16 13.72 5.31 10.98
N ASP A 17 13.39 4.08 10.57
CA ASP A 17 13.54 2.95 11.47
C ASP A 17 15.03 2.83 11.87
N PRO A 18 15.35 2.97 13.18
CA PRO A 18 16.73 2.97 13.65
C PRO A 18 17.44 1.64 13.42
N ILE A 19 16.71 0.54 13.36
CA ILE A 19 17.29 -0.80 13.19
C ILE A 19 17.87 -1.01 11.79
N PRO A 20 17.12 -0.83 10.68
CA PRO A 20 17.68 -0.90 9.34
C PRO A 20 18.78 0.11 9.08
N MET A 21 18.67 1.31 9.65
CA MET A 21 19.69 2.36 9.54
C MET A 21 20.99 1.95 10.23
N ALA A 22 20.92 1.42 11.44
CA ALA A 22 22.08 0.91 12.18
C ALA A 22 22.74 -0.25 11.44
N VAL A 23 21.96 -1.19 10.91
CA VAL A 23 22.47 -2.32 10.10
C VAL A 23 23.20 -1.81 8.86
N ALA A 24 22.65 -0.84 8.13
CA ALA A 24 23.27 -0.25 6.95
C ALA A 24 24.60 0.47 7.32
N LEU A 25 24.61 1.23 8.40
CA LEU A 25 25.78 1.96 8.88
C LEU A 25 26.91 1.04 9.38
N LEU A 26 26.58 -0.11 9.95
CA LEU A 26 27.57 -1.08 10.41
C LEU A 26 28.08 -1.96 9.26
N PHE A 27 27.20 -2.41 8.39
CA PHE A 27 27.52 -3.35 7.34
C PHE A 27 28.35 -2.70 6.23
N THR A 28 28.09 -1.45 5.90
CA THR A 28 28.80 -0.75 4.82
C THR A 28 30.32 -0.60 5.11
N PRO A 29 30.76 -0.06 6.26
CA PRO A 29 32.18 0.04 6.56
C PRO A 29 32.84 -1.34 6.75
N LEU A 30 32.13 -2.31 7.32
CA LEU A 30 32.63 -3.66 7.47
C LEU A 30 32.91 -4.31 6.09
N TRP A 31 32.00 -4.11 5.12
CA TRP A 31 32.16 -4.58 3.77
C TRP A 31 33.34 -3.85 3.08
N LEU A 32 33.44 -2.52 3.18
CA LEU A 32 34.56 -1.75 2.65
C LEU A 32 35.90 -2.25 3.20
N TRP A 33 35.96 -2.50 4.49
CA TRP A 33 37.15 -3.05 5.13
C TRP A 33 37.48 -4.46 4.61
N ALA A 34 36.47 -5.32 4.42
CA ALA A 34 36.65 -6.68 3.91
C ALA A 34 37.21 -6.70 2.49
N ILE A 35 36.73 -5.83 1.58
CA ILE A 35 37.20 -5.79 0.20
C ILE A 35 38.58 -5.13 0.03
N THR A 36 39.00 -4.28 0.98
CA THR A 36 40.32 -3.62 0.94
C THR A 36 41.45 -4.51 1.46
N ARG A 37 41.13 -5.65 2.09
CA ARG A 37 42.15 -6.59 2.57
C ARG A 37 42.90 -7.25 1.38
N LYS A 38 44.21 -7.03 1.34
CA LYS A 38 45.11 -7.48 0.23
C LYS A 38 45.43 -8.96 0.21
N ASN A 39 44.91 -9.79 1.08
CA ASN A 39 45.41 -11.14 1.35
C ASN A 39 44.51 -12.30 0.88
N ILE A 40 43.60 -12.07 -0.07
CA ILE A 40 42.71 -13.09 -0.57
C ILE A 40 43.18 -13.55 -1.94
N ARG A 41 43.78 -14.76 -2.00
CA ARG A 41 44.31 -15.37 -3.21
C ARG A 41 43.19 -15.76 -4.20
N GLY A 42 43.40 -15.44 -5.49
CA GLY A 42 42.82 -16.05 -6.69
C GLY A 42 41.28 -15.95 -6.91
N ARG A 43 40.46 -15.91 -5.87
CA ARG A 43 38.99 -15.82 -5.96
C ARG A 43 38.39 -14.47 -5.49
N GLN A 44 39.29 -13.52 -5.28
CA GLN A 44 38.94 -12.22 -4.70
C GLN A 44 37.89 -11.47 -5.52
N ALA A 45 37.99 -11.49 -6.83
CA ALA A 45 37.05 -10.79 -7.71
C ALA A 45 35.61 -11.33 -7.58
N VAL A 46 35.46 -12.64 -7.54
CA VAL A 46 34.16 -13.29 -7.42
C VAL A 46 33.54 -13.01 -6.01
N THR A 47 34.38 -13.14 -4.98
CA THR A 47 33.94 -12.88 -3.60
C THR A 47 33.53 -11.42 -3.40
N ASN A 48 34.30 -10.48 -3.92
CA ASN A 48 33.99 -9.06 -3.82
C ASN A 48 32.72 -8.70 -4.61
N TRP A 49 32.55 -9.29 -5.80
CA TRP A 49 31.34 -9.11 -6.59
C TRP A 49 30.10 -9.65 -5.84
N ALA A 50 30.16 -10.89 -5.35
CA ALA A 50 29.08 -11.49 -4.60
C ALA A 50 28.73 -10.68 -3.33
N ALA A 51 29.74 -10.27 -2.56
CA ALA A 51 29.55 -9.43 -1.38
C ALA A 51 28.95 -8.06 -1.72
N GLY A 52 29.37 -7.46 -2.86
CA GLY A 52 28.83 -6.20 -3.35
C GLY A 52 27.35 -6.29 -3.75
N VAL A 53 26.96 -7.35 -4.46
CA VAL A 53 25.56 -7.61 -4.82
C VAL A 53 24.71 -7.84 -3.56
N THR A 54 25.22 -8.62 -2.60
CA THR A 54 24.52 -8.86 -1.34
C THR A 54 24.32 -7.57 -0.55
N LEU A 55 25.34 -6.71 -0.45
CA LEU A 55 25.24 -5.41 0.19
C LEU A 55 24.21 -4.51 -0.51
N ALA A 56 24.29 -4.39 -1.83
CA ALA A 56 23.37 -3.57 -2.61
C ALA A 56 21.92 -4.05 -2.43
N TRP A 57 21.70 -5.35 -2.43
CA TRP A 57 20.39 -5.96 -2.19
C TRP A 57 19.90 -5.70 -0.76
N ALA A 58 20.75 -5.88 0.23
CA ALA A 58 20.42 -5.63 1.62
C ALA A 58 20.02 -4.15 1.85
N LEU A 59 20.81 -3.21 1.31
CA LEU A 59 20.51 -1.78 1.38
C LEU A 59 19.21 -1.42 0.64
N LEU A 60 18.99 -2.01 -0.53
CA LEU A 60 17.75 -1.81 -1.27
C LEU A 60 16.54 -2.27 -0.48
N MET A 61 16.59 -3.47 0.10
CA MET A 61 15.47 -4.04 0.85
C MET A 61 15.23 -3.33 2.18
N THR A 62 16.28 -2.91 2.88
CA THR A 62 16.11 -2.25 4.18
C THR A 62 15.72 -0.78 4.09
N LEU A 63 16.24 -0.05 3.12
CA LEU A 63 16.04 1.41 3.02
C LEU A 63 14.92 1.80 2.05
N PHE A 64 14.75 1.05 0.95
CA PHE A 64 13.79 1.42 -0.10
C PHE A 64 12.48 0.63 -0.05
N LEU A 65 12.46 -0.56 0.55
CA LEU A 65 11.26 -1.38 0.61
C LEU A 65 10.09 -0.67 1.29
N PRO A 66 10.25 0.00 2.44
CA PRO A 66 9.16 0.73 3.09
C PRO A 66 8.56 1.84 2.19
N TRP A 67 9.42 2.53 1.45
CA TRP A 67 8.98 3.54 0.50
C TRP A 67 8.26 2.94 -0.72
N LEU A 68 8.75 1.84 -1.25
CA LEU A 68 8.10 1.11 -2.35
C LEU A 68 6.75 0.55 -1.92
N ASP A 69 6.68 0.01 -0.70
CA ASP A 69 5.43 -0.49 -0.12
C ASP A 69 4.42 0.65 0.01
N ALA A 70 4.78 1.76 0.63
CA ALA A 70 3.92 2.93 0.74
C ALA A 70 3.43 3.44 -0.64
N ALA A 71 4.30 3.43 -1.66
CA ALA A 71 3.95 3.86 -3.02
C ALA A 71 2.97 2.91 -3.74
N LYS A 72 2.92 1.64 -3.35
CA LYS A 72 2.07 0.59 -3.94
C LYS A 72 0.91 0.18 -3.05
N SER A 73 0.92 0.56 -1.78
CA SER A 73 -0.07 0.20 -0.79
C SER A 73 -1.48 0.67 -1.15
N HIS A 74 -2.46 -0.08 -0.72
CA HIS A 74 -3.87 0.31 -0.72
C HIS A 74 -4.28 1.02 0.57
N ALA A 75 -3.42 1.00 1.62
CA ALA A 75 -3.73 1.61 2.90
C ALA A 75 -4.23 3.06 2.79
N PRO A 76 -3.59 3.95 1.99
CA PRO A 76 -4.07 5.34 1.89
C PRO A 76 -5.50 5.45 1.35
N VAL A 77 -5.89 4.62 0.38
CA VAL A 77 -7.23 4.69 -0.21
C VAL A 77 -8.29 4.10 0.72
N VAL A 78 -7.94 3.03 1.45
CA VAL A 78 -8.82 2.44 2.47
C VAL A 78 -9.09 3.45 3.59
N LEU A 79 -8.03 4.04 4.16
CA LEU A 79 -8.15 5.03 5.22
C LEU A 79 -8.90 6.30 4.77
N GLN A 80 -8.72 6.73 3.51
CA GLN A 80 -9.50 7.83 2.95
C GLN A 80 -10.99 7.50 2.85
N MET A 81 -11.34 6.28 2.45
CA MET A 81 -12.74 5.86 2.44
C MET A 81 -13.32 5.89 3.84
N GLU A 82 -12.65 5.30 4.81
CA GLU A 82 -13.11 5.30 6.19
C GLU A 82 -13.24 6.71 6.78
N ALA A 83 -12.30 7.60 6.47
CA ALA A 83 -12.37 8.99 6.91
C ALA A 83 -13.55 9.76 6.28
N ALA A 84 -13.98 9.34 5.10
CA ALA A 84 -15.12 9.95 4.40
C ALA A 84 -16.49 9.44 4.89
N LEU A 85 -16.53 8.31 5.59
CA LEU A 85 -17.77 7.79 6.17
C LEU A 85 -18.17 8.61 7.41
N SER A 86 -19.46 8.87 7.56
CA SER A 86 -19.97 9.49 8.79
C SER A 86 -19.77 8.55 10.00
N PRO A 87 -19.55 9.09 11.20
CA PRO A 87 -19.39 8.26 12.40
C PRO A 87 -20.58 7.31 12.63
N GLU A 88 -21.79 7.78 12.34
CA GLU A 88 -23.03 7.01 12.45
C GLU A 88 -23.04 5.80 11.49
N LEU A 89 -22.60 6.02 10.24
CA LEU A 89 -22.53 4.94 9.26
C LEU A 89 -21.45 3.92 9.64
N LYS A 90 -20.30 4.38 10.12
CA LYS A 90 -19.25 3.48 10.62
C LYS A 90 -19.77 2.58 11.74
N GLN A 91 -20.46 3.15 12.69
CA GLN A 91 -21.03 2.39 13.80
C GLN A 91 -22.06 1.37 13.31
N ARG A 92 -22.95 1.76 12.39
CA ARG A 92 -23.94 0.83 11.81
C ARG A 92 -23.30 -0.31 11.02
N LEU A 93 -22.21 -0.05 10.34
CA LEU A 93 -21.42 -1.08 9.63
C LEU A 93 -20.71 -2.02 10.61
N SER A 94 -20.18 -1.50 11.71
CA SER A 94 -19.51 -2.33 12.74
C SER A 94 -20.51 -3.17 13.56
N ASP A 95 -21.75 -2.69 13.70
CA ASP A 95 -22.82 -3.39 14.41
C ASP A 95 -23.62 -4.35 13.49
N ASP A 96 -23.16 -4.61 12.27
CA ASP A 96 -23.82 -5.42 11.24
C ASP A 96 -25.27 -4.97 10.90
N LEU A 97 -25.61 -3.73 11.21
CA LEU A 97 -26.92 -3.15 10.85
C LEU A 97 -26.99 -2.67 9.40
N GLU A 98 -25.85 -2.45 8.80
CA GLU A 98 -25.64 -2.12 7.39
C GLU A 98 -24.47 -2.95 6.85
N CYS A 99 -24.44 -3.20 5.55
CA CYS A 99 -23.32 -3.91 4.94
C CYS A 99 -22.83 -3.25 3.65
N ILE A 100 -21.58 -3.52 3.33
CA ILE A 100 -20.95 -3.12 2.06
C ILE A 100 -20.73 -4.38 1.23
N SER A 101 -21.33 -4.46 0.06
CA SER A 101 -21.09 -5.52 -0.90
C SER A 101 -19.88 -5.21 -1.79
N ILE A 102 -19.15 -6.24 -2.18
CA ILE A 102 -18.06 -6.17 -3.15
C ILE A 102 -18.14 -7.36 -4.09
N ALA A 103 -17.81 -7.17 -5.37
CA ALA A 103 -17.81 -8.25 -6.34
C ALA A 103 -16.73 -9.31 -6.02
N ASN A 104 -17.05 -10.58 -6.25
CA ASN A 104 -16.11 -11.68 -6.01
C ASN A 104 -14.82 -11.57 -6.83
N GLU A 105 -14.92 -11.06 -8.06
CA GLU A 105 -13.79 -10.80 -8.96
C GLU A 105 -12.83 -9.73 -8.47
N ASP A 106 -13.29 -8.82 -7.59
CA ASP A 106 -12.45 -7.74 -6.99
C ASP A 106 -11.63 -8.23 -5.78
N TYR A 107 -11.03 -9.43 -5.89
CA TYR A 107 -10.30 -10.06 -4.78
C TYR A 107 -9.16 -9.22 -4.22
N ARG A 108 -8.50 -8.39 -5.04
CA ARG A 108 -7.41 -7.50 -4.59
C ARG A 108 -7.93 -6.42 -3.66
N ALA A 109 -9.08 -5.85 -3.98
CA ALA A 109 -9.74 -4.88 -3.12
C ALA A 109 -10.17 -5.53 -1.81
N ARG A 110 -10.79 -6.72 -1.85
CA ARG A 110 -11.18 -7.45 -0.64
C ARG A 110 -10.02 -7.68 0.31
N ILE A 111 -8.89 -8.17 -0.20
CA ILE A 111 -7.69 -8.39 0.62
C ILE A 111 -7.20 -7.07 1.22
N ALA A 112 -7.19 -6.00 0.43
CA ALA A 112 -6.73 -4.70 0.90
C ALA A 112 -7.63 -4.15 2.02
N TRP A 113 -8.95 -4.23 1.87
CA TRP A 113 -9.88 -3.79 2.91
C TRP A 113 -9.80 -4.69 4.15
N ALA A 114 -9.72 -6.00 4.00
CA ALA A 114 -9.54 -6.92 5.14
C ALA A 114 -8.22 -6.69 5.90
N GLN A 115 -7.19 -6.13 5.25
CA GLN A 115 -5.90 -5.86 5.89
C GLN A 115 -5.82 -4.50 6.57
N TYR A 116 -6.50 -3.49 6.04
CA TYR A 116 -6.33 -2.09 6.45
C TYR A 116 -7.60 -1.45 7.02
N SER A 117 -8.71 -2.18 7.08
CA SER A 117 -10.01 -1.72 7.57
C SER A 117 -10.58 -2.71 8.56
N ASP A 118 -11.31 -2.19 9.55
CA ASP A 118 -12.12 -3.00 10.47
C ASP A 118 -13.51 -3.31 9.89
N LEU A 119 -13.82 -2.79 8.69
CA LEU A 119 -15.12 -2.99 8.06
C LEU A 119 -15.18 -4.34 7.33
N THR A 120 -16.23 -5.10 7.61
CA THR A 120 -16.50 -6.37 6.90
C THR A 120 -17.12 -6.11 5.54
N LEU A 121 -16.51 -6.68 4.49
CA LEU A 121 -17.06 -6.65 3.14
C LEU A 121 -17.77 -7.97 2.81
N HIS A 122 -19.01 -7.89 2.36
CA HIS A 122 -19.83 -9.02 1.95
C HIS A 122 -19.67 -9.29 0.45
N ILE A 123 -19.48 -10.55 0.06
CA ILE A 123 -19.21 -10.92 -1.33
C ILE A 123 -20.53 -11.10 -2.06
N ASP A 124 -20.73 -10.36 -3.16
CA ASP A 124 -21.89 -10.44 -4.06
C ASP A 124 -23.24 -10.41 -3.34
N ASP A 125 -23.29 -9.77 -2.15
CA ASP A 125 -24.53 -9.70 -1.39
C ASP A 125 -25.44 -8.59 -1.94
N ALA A 126 -26.53 -9.02 -2.54
CA ALA A 126 -27.53 -8.12 -3.11
C ALA A 126 -28.39 -7.41 -2.05
N ALA A 127 -28.39 -7.89 -0.80
CA ALA A 127 -29.13 -7.25 0.28
C ALA A 127 -28.45 -5.99 0.81
N CYS A 128 -27.12 -5.88 0.61
CA CYS A 128 -26.38 -4.72 1.07
C CYS A 128 -26.80 -3.43 0.38
N ARG A 129 -26.97 -2.39 1.19
CA ARG A 129 -27.34 -1.05 0.73
C ARG A 129 -26.15 -0.30 0.10
N TYR A 130 -24.93 -0.67 0.48
CA TYR A 130 -23.69 -0.08 -0.06
C TYR A 130 -22.94 -1.08 -0.91
N ARG A 131 -22.27 -0.57 -1.95
CA ARG A 131 -21.43 -1.38 -2.83
C ARG A 131 -20.10 -0.69 -3.09
N LEU A 132 -19.01 -1.40 -2.82
CA LEU A 132 -17.66 -0.98 -3.20
C LEU A 132 -17.35 -1.54 -4.58
N VAL A 133 -16.98 -0.67 -5.51
CA VAL A 133 -16.64 -1.06 -6.89
C VAL A 133 -15.28 -0.52 -7.28
N GLN A 134 -14.52 -1.33 -8.01
CA GLN A 134 -13.31 -0.89 -8.70
C GLN A 134 -13.71 -0.49 -10.13
N GLN A 135 -13.47 0.76 -10.51
CA GLN A 135 -13.88 1.29 -11.80
C GLN A 135 -12.94 2.40 -12.27
N PRO A 136 -12.96 2.76 -13.57
CA PRO A 136 -12.26 3.95 -14.05
C PRO A 136 -12.71 5.21 -13.30
N LYS A 137 -11.78 6.12 -13.05
CA LYS A 137 -12.02 7.31 -12.18
C LYS A 137 -13.22 8.17 -12.57
N ASN A 138 -13.51 8.26 -13.85
CA ASN A 138 -14.55 9.16 -14.39
C ASN A 138 -15.85 8.39 -14.75
N THR A 139 -16.02 7.18 -14.23
CA THR A 139 -17.23 6.41 -14.46
C THR A 139 -18.34 6.94 -13.56
N ASP A 140 -19.50 7.21 -14.13
CA ASP A 140 -20.69 7.57 -13.38
C ASP A 140 -21.26 6.39 -12.61
N ALA A 141 -22.09 6.68 -11.60
CA ALA A 141 -22.79 5.64 -10.89
C ALA A 141 -23.84 4.98 -11.84
N PRO A 142 -24.00 3.66 -11.75
CA PRO A 142 -25.05 2.99 -12.52
C PRO A 142 -26.46 3.44 -12.07
N PRO A 143 -27.50 3.27 -12.91
CA PRO A 143 -28.86 3.62 -12.55
C PRO A 143 -29.30 2.98 -11.24
N GLY A 144 -29.94 3.73 -10.34
CA GLY A 144 -30.39 3.28 -9.03
C GLY A 144 -29.29 3.29 -7.95
N TRP A 145 -28.12 3.90 -8.25
CA TRP A 145 -27.04 4.04 -7.30
C TRP A 145 -26.50 5.46 -7.28
N THR A 146 -26.22 5.97 -6.10
CA THR A 146 -25.57 7.28 -5.90
C THR A 146 -24.15 7.06 -5.38
N LYS A 147 -23.19 7.74 -6.00
CA LYS A 147 -21.79 7.70 -5.58
C LYS A 147 -21.60 8.60 -4.37
N ILE A 148 -21.27 8.01 -3.22
CA ILE A 148 -21.05 8.75 -1.96
C ILE A 148 -19.57 9.01 -1.68
N TRP A 149 -18.68 8.22 -2.27
CA TRP A 149 -17.24 8.43 -2.16
C TRP A 149 -16.53 7.90 -3.40
N GLN A 150 -15.39 8.52 -3.70
CA GLN A 150 -14.48 8.05 -4.75
C GLN A 150 -13.04 8.33 -4.34
N GLY A 151 -12.18 7.34 -4.50
CA GLY A 151 -10.75 7.44 -4.22
C GLY A 151 -9.93 6.55 -5.12
N ALA A 152 -8.62 6.76 -5.12
CA ALA A 152 -7.71 5.90 -5.87
C ALA A 152 -6.37 5.81 -5.16
N ARG A 153 -5.64 4.74 -5.43
CA ARG A 153 -4.26 4.63 -4.96
C ARG A 153 -3.43 5.82 -5.47
N PRO A 154 -2.43 6.24 -4.70
CA PRO A 154 -1.49 7.26 -5.18
C PRO A 154 -1.00 6.92 -6.59
N ARG A 155 -1.04 7.91 -7.49
CA ARG A 155 -0.58 7.81 -8.89
C ARG A 155 -1.33 6.83 -9.81
N ASN A 156 -2.32 6.09 -9.36
CA ASN A 156 -3.18 5.39 -10.30
C ASN A 156 -4.07 6.43 -11.01
N LYS A 157 -3.82 6.65 -12.30
CA LYS A 157 -4.55 7.64 -13.09
C LYS A 157 -5.79 7.05 -13.77
N VAL A 158 -5.83 5.75 -13.91
CA VAL A 158 -6.84 5.04 -14.70
C VAL A 158 -7.95 4.49 -13.82
N GLU A 159 -7.58 3.74 -12.81
CA GLU A 159 -8.52 3.02 -11.96
C GLU A 159 -8.67 3.69 -10.59
N GLY A 160 -9.84 3.60 -10.04
CA GLY A 160 -10.16 4.04 -8.70
C GLY A 160 -11.18 3.11 -8.06
N PHE A 161 -11.55 3.48 -6.85
CA PHE A 161 -12.62 2.84 -6.09
C PHE A 161 -13.74 3.83 -5.89
N ALA A 162 -14.96 3.37 -5.93
CA ALA A 162 -16.13 4.17 -5.58
C ALA A 162 -16.99 3.39 -4.59
N LEU A 163 -17.49 4.09 -3.60
CA LEU A 163 -18.53 3.58 -2.71
C LEU A 163 -19.88 4.11 -3.19
N LEU A 164 -20.73 3.20 -3.55
CA LEU A 164 -22.07 3.48 -4.06
C LEU A 164 -23.09 3.17 -2.98
N LYS A 165 -24.13 3.98 -2.91
CA LYS A 165 -25.32 3.77 -2.08
C LYS A 165 -26.51 3.53 -3.00
N ARG A 166 -27.32 2.51 -2.70
CA ARG A 166 -28.55 2.23 -3.44
C ARG A 166 -29.59 3.33 -3.19
N GLU A 167 -30.19 3.83 -4.23
CA GLU A 167 -31.35 4.71 -4.15
C GLU A 167 -32.59 3.90 -3.74
N GLU A 168 -33.39 4.47 -2.84
CA GLU A 168 -34.67 3.88 -2.38
C GLU A 168 -35.80 4.17 -3.37
#